data_c317254c732fe3d0b3f967ce93ab198f
#
_entry.id   c317254c732fe3d0b3f967ce93ab198f
#
_cell.length_a   1.000
_cell.length_b   1.000
_cell.length_c   1.000
_cell.angle_alpha   90.00
_cell.angle_beta   90.00
_cell.angle_gamma   90.00
#
_symmetry.space_group_name_H-M   'P 1'
#
loop_
_entity.id
_entity.type
_entity.pdbx_description
1 polymer ?
#
loop_
_entity_poly.entity_id
_entity_poly.type
_entity_poly.pdbx_seq_one_letter_code
_entity_poly.pdbx_strand_id
1 'polypeptide(L)'
;MPPAHLPCVGRAAHFTSLAALDAAHDETKQAPRPSAVPLRTLGDRPRLLVCHDFQGGYAEDAHAQGYTFEHWAYTDLFVYFSHQRVSPPPDAYVFAAHRHGTHILGTLIFEWDEARPDLRRLLDGPNPRRAHIREPLSRHYADALIDLASARGFDGYLINVEVSLDVREGDNEYLRRSDAMHNAARMRQWVAYLRAEGARRLPHWHVVWYDSVTYPHGQLAWQDVMSPANAPFFRAAQAGFTNYTWVGKDCDYTQPHAALQASARTADALQFPRSSVYTGIDVFGRNCFGGHDTWKALEMIGPKRLRDDARHLGLSIALFAPGWTWEHNAPQQGARTWDDWWADDCRLWLEGPRAIARHFAPQPVRFVGQFRTNFAIGAGHAWFVRGEQVDASAWTDESVSAPKPDLAWPSVQYVCDAQGERINVRITTSLVPAAWSGNVALRVALPRDARALCIPLLALDVPKAYAEATVRVYVYGAVPVRVCLLSPTLTLLASDEQPGPNGWRRYTARTALPVGVVHLGFAAQTDAAVELRIGQVDVEAAPADEVYEATRTGDAAQWPAFSSEGYELFSLGD
;
A
#
# COMPACT_ATOMS: atom_id res chain seq x y z
N MET A 1 10.81 -19.32 -17.42
CA MET A 1 10.49 -19.67 -16.04
C MET A 1 10.08 -18.39 -15.35
N PRO A 2 9.01 -18.34 -14.55
CA PRO A 2 8.86 -17.28 -13.58
C PRO A 2 10.20 -17.16 -12.84
N PRO A 3 10.59 -15.95 -12.39
CA PRO A 3 11.87 -15.78 -11.72
C PRO A 3 12.00 -16.85 -10.64
N ALA A 4 13.09 -17.61 -10.69
CA ALA A 4 13.33 -18.65 -9.71
C ALA A 4 13.26 -17.96 -8.33
N HIS A 5 12.33 -18.41 -7.48
CA HIS A 5 12.30 -18.00 -6.10
C HIS A 5 13.72 -18.05 -5.55
N LEU A 6 14.23 -16.92 -5.09
CA LEU A 6 15.34 -16.95 -4.15
C LEU A 6 14.69 -17.32 -2.81
N PRO A 7 14.67 -18.60 -2.43
CA PRO A 7 14.13 -18.95 -1.13
C PRO A 7 14.96 -18.17 -0.11
N CYS A 8 14.32 -17.57 0.87
CA CYS A 8 15.01 -17.07 2.06
C CYS A 8 15.55 -18.26 2.83
N VAL A 9 16.56 -18.91 2.26
CA VAL A 9 17.17 -20.11 2.85
C VAL A 9 17.77 -19.70 4.18
N GLY A 10 17.20 -20.21 5.26
CA GLY A 10 17.71 -20.08 6.61
C GLY A 10 17.21 -18.88 7.43
N ARG A 11 16.27 -18.05 6.93
CA ARG A 11 15.66 -16.96 7.72
C ARG A 11 14.36 -17.41 8.39
N ALA A 12 14.17 -17.03 9.66
CA ALA A 12 12.92 -17.31 10.36
C ALA A 12 11.76 -16.50 9.78
N ALA A 13 10.64 -17.13 9.46
CA ALA A 13 9.44 -16.42 8.99
C ALA A 13 8.86 -15.50 10.09
N HIS A 14 8.97 -15.92 11.36
CA HIS A 14 8.54 -15.17 12.55
C HIS A 14 9.30 -15.66 13.78
N PHE A 15 9.15 -14.91 14.87
CA PHE A 15 9.68 -15.29 16.19
C PHE A 15 8.52 -15.46 17.17
N THR A 16 8.47 -16.60 17.81
CA THR A 16 7.39 -16.94 18.77
C THR A 16 7.58 -16.29 20.13
N SER A 17 8.78 -15.79 20.43
CA SER A 17 9.13 -15.10 21.67
C SER A 17 10.29 -14.14 21.46
N LEU A 18 10.49 -13.22 22.42
CA LEU A 18 11.68 -12.35 22.42
C LEU A 18 12.97 -13.14 22.66
N ALA A 19 12.91 -14.28 23.35
CA ALA A 19 14.07 -15.17 23.49
C ALA A 19 14.45 -15.83 22.16
N ALA A 20 13.47 -16.14 21.30
CA ALA A 20 13.74 -16.64 19.96
C ALA A 20 14.39 -15.57 19.08
N LEU A 21 14.00 -14.30 19.25
CA LEU A 21 14.66 -13.17 18.57
C LEU A 21 16.12 -13.02 19.03
N ASP A 22 16.41 -13.14 20.33
CA ASP A 22 17.79 -13.12 20.84
C ASP A 22 18.63 -14.26 20.26
N ALA A 23 18.05 -15.45 20.11
CA ALA A 23 18.74 -16.62 19.54
C ALA A 23 19.10 -16.44 18.05
N ALA A 24 18.37 -15.58 17.33
CA ALA A 24 18.60 -15.26 15.93
C ALA A 24 19.54 -14.05 15.72
N HIS A 25 20.44 -13.80 16.67
CA HIS A 25 21.33 -12.64 16.69
C HIS A 25 22.15 -12.43 15.41
N ASP A 26 22.62 -13.51 14.79
CA ASP A 26 23.40 -13.43 13.54
C ASP A 26 22.54 -12.92 12.37
N GLU A 27 21.25 -13.19 12.37
CA GLU A 27 20.30 -12.68 11.37
C GLU A 27 20.07 -11.17 11.54
N THR A 28 19.94 -10.69 12.77
CA THR A 28 19.67 -9.27 13.06
C THR A 28 20.89 -8.38 12.78
N LYS A 29 22.09 -8.93 12.72
CA LYS A 29 23.35 -8.20 12.45
C LYS A 29 23.80 -8.23 11.00
N GLN A 30 22.97 -8.67 10.08
CA GLN A 30 23.31 -8.61 8.67
C GLN A 30 23.43 -7.16 8.18
N ALA A 31 24.15 -6.99 7.07
CA ALA A 31 24.27 -5.68 6.44
C ALA A 31 22.90 -5.09 6.08
N PRO A 32 22.70 -3.75 6.23
CA PRO A 32 21.45 -3.10 5.85
C PRO A 32 21.07 -3.42 4.42
N ARG A 33 19.76 -3.66 4.20
CA ARG A 33 19.19 -3.88 2.88
C ARG A 33 18.41 -2.64 2.46
N PRO A 34 19.01 -1.72 1.71
CA PRO A 34 18.31 -0.51 1.28
C PRO A 34 17.22 -0.87 0.25
N SER A 35 16.15 -0.08 0.24
CA SER A 35 15.18 -0.13 -0.86
C SER A 35 15.85 0.22 -2.18
N ALA A 36 15.60 -0.57 -3.22
CA ALA A 36 16.07 -0.29 -4.57
C ALA A 36 15.31 0.88 -5.22
N VAL A 37 14.13 1.20 -4.71
CA VAL A 37 13.26 2.30 -5.17
C VAL A 37 13.03 3.24 -3.99
N PRO A 38 13.14 4.57 -4.18
CA PRO A 38 12.82 5.53 -3.13
C PRO A 38 11.35 5.44 -2.77
N LEU A 39 11.06 5.33 -1.47
CA LEU A 39 9.71 5.29 -0.98
C LEU A 39 9.04 6.67 -1.07
N ARG A 40 7.71 6.66 -1.09
CA ARG A 40 6.91 7.89 -1.12
C ARG A 40 7.13 8.69 0.16
N THR A 41 7.12 10.00 0.06
CA THR A 41 7.02 10.85 1.24
C THR A 41 5.56 10.86 1.68
N LEU A 42 5.31 10.44 2.92
CA LEU A 42 3.97 10.50 3.50
C LEU A 42 3.65 11.96 3.84
N GLY A 43 2.83 12.60 3.01
CA GLY A 43 2.39 13.98 3.22
C GLY A 43 1.37 14.12 4.37
N ASP A 44 1.00 15.37 4.69
CA ASP A 44 -0.06 15.68 5.66
C ASP A 44 -1.45 15.61 4.99
N ARG A 45 -1.86 14.41 4.61
CA ARG A 45 -3.15 14.07 4.05
C ARG A 45 -3.68 12.78 4.67
N PRO A 46 -4.99 12.51 4.62
CA PRO A 46 -5.51 11.18 4.97
C PRO A 46 -4.81 10.08 4.16
N ARG A 47 -4.43 9.02 4.84
CA ARG A 47 -3.65 7.89 4.31
C ARG A 47 -4.43 6.60 4.44
N LEU A 48 -4.10 5.63 3.62
CA LEU A 48 -4.56 4.26 3.74
C LEU A 48 -3.45 3.39 4.31
N LEU A 49 -3.68 2.87 5.52
CA LEU A 49 -2.93 1.77 6.10
C LEU A 49 -3.73 0.48 5.87
N VAL A 50 -3.09 -0.53 5.34
CA VAL A 50 -3.63 -1.89 5.22
C VAL A 50 -2.95 -2.76 6.26
N CYS A 51 -3.70 -3.20 7.28
CA CYS A 51 -3.23 -4.16 8.27
C CYS A 51 -3.68 -5.55 7.82
N HIS A 52 -2.77 -6.28 7.20
CA HIS A 52 -3.11 -7.51 6.53
C HIS A 52 -2.91 -8.70 7.46
N ASP A 53 -3.98 -9.09 8.15
CA ASP A 53 -4.10 -10.35 8.88
C ASP A 53 -4.62 -11.40 7.91
N PHE A 54 -3.86 -12.48 7.74
CA PHE A 54 -4.20 -13.59 6.86
C PHE A 54 -4.09 -14.90 7.62
N GLN A 55 -5.21 -15.57 7.77
CA GLN A 55 -5.30 -16.82 8.50
C GLN A 55 -4.44 -17.90 7.84
N GLY A 56 -3.54 -18.50 8.61
CA GLY A 56 -2.59 -19.50 8.12
C GLY A 56 -1.29 -18.92 7.60
N GLY A 57 -1.16 -17.59 7.52
CA GLY A 57 0.04 -16.89 7.04
C GLY A 57 0.13 -16.88 5.51
N TYR A 58 1.14 -16.17 5.01
CA TYR A 58 1.42 -16.06 3.58
C TYR A 58 2.32 -17.20 3.14
N ALA A 59 1.85 -17.96 2.17
CA ALA A 59 2.64 -19.01 1.54
C ALA A 59 2.86 -18.64 0.06
N GLU A 60 4.12 -18.56 -0.34
CA GLU A 60 4.50 -18.56 -1.74
C GLU A 60 4.66 -20.01 -2.19
N ASP A 61 3.99 -20.36 -3.28
CA ASP A 61 4.08 -21.68 -3.87
C ASP A 61 4.34 -21.54 -5.37
N ALA A 62 5.52 -21.95 -5.81
CA ALA A 62 5.89 -21.95 -7.22
C ALA A 62 5.00 -22.85 -8.10
N HIS A 63 4.15 -23.67 -7.51
CA HIS A 63 3.35 -24.70 -8.20
C HIS A 63 1.84 -24.58 -7.93
N ALA A 64 1.41 -23.55 -7.19
CA ALA A 64 -0.01 -23.31 -6.91
C ALA A 64 -0.36 -21.83 -6.95
N GLN A 65 -1.61 -21.51 -7.30
CA GLN A 65 -2.14 -20.18 -7.13
C GLN A 65 -2.58 -19.97 -5.69
N GLY A 66 -2.10 -18.89 -5.08
CA GLY A 66 -2.44 -18.47 -3.71
C GLY A 66 -2.90 -17.04 -3.66
N TYR A 67 -3.21 -16.58 -2.46
CA TYR A 67 -3.54 -15.18 -2.20
C TYR A 67 -2.32 -14.28 -2.44
N THR A 68 -2.57 -13.13 -3.10
CA THR A 68 -1.62 -12.03 -3.27
C THR A 68 -2.29 -10.69 -3.00
N PHE A 69 -1.51 -9.67 -2.64
CA PHE A 69 -2.02 -8.32 -2.46
C PHE A 69 -1.63 -7.43 -3.65
N GLU A 70 -2.63 -6.91 -4.37
CA GLU A 70 -2.38 -6.21 -5.63
C GLU A 70 -2.76 -4.71 -5.61
N HIS A 71 -3.21 -4.18 -4.46
CA HIS A 71 -3.76 -2.81 -4.35
C HIS A 71 -2.74 -1.80 -3.80
N TRP A 72 -1.46 -2.04 -4.07
CA TRP A 72 -0.33 -1.23 -3.64
C TRP A 72 -0.43 0.25 -4.05
N ALA A 73 -1.00 0.54 -5.22
CA ALA A 73 -1.15 1.91 -5.72
C ALA A 73 -2.00 2.79 -4.80
N TYR A 74 -2.93 2.23 -4.04
CA TYR A 74 -3.81 2.95 -3.11
C TYR A 74 -3.28 2.94 -1.68
N THR A 75 -2.30 2.10 -1.36
CA THR A 75 -1.82 1.82 -0.01
C THR A 75 -0.60 2.68 0.32
N ASP A 76 -0.67 3.46 1.40
CA ASP A 76 0.44 4.26 1.90
C ASP A 76 1.35 3.45 2.83
N LEU A 77 0.74 2.70 3.77
CA LEU A 77 1.43 1.78 4.68
C LEU A 77 0.77 0.40 4.59
N PHE A 78 1.60 -0.62 4.52
CA PHE A 78 1.16 -2.01 4.61
C PHE A 78 1.74 -2.63 5.88
N VAL A 79 0.93 -3.26 6.69
CA VAL A 79 1.36 -4.00 7.89
C VAL A 79 1.19 -5.50 7.62
N TYR A 80 2.31 -6.21 7.62
CA TYR A 80 2.30 -7.66 7.66
C TYR A 80 1.96 -8.11 9.07
N PHE A 81 0.70 -8.49 9.28
CA PHE A 81 0.19 -8.86 10.58
C PHE A 81 0.18 -10.38 10.74
N SER A 82 0.57 -10.85 11.90
CA SER A 82 0.36 -12.23 12.35
C SER A 82 0.29 -12.27 13.87
N HIS A 83 -0.27 -13.33 14.43
CA HIS A 83 -0.38 -13.55 15.89
C HIS A 83 0.91 -14.10 16.52
N GLN A 84 2.06 -13.95 15.85
CA GLN A 84 3.36 -14.31 16.40
C GLN A 84 4.01 -13.12 17.09
N ARG A 85 4.90 -13.34 18.07
CA ARG A 85 5.53 -12.28 18.89
C ARG A 85 6.18 -11.20 18.06
N VAL A 86 7.00 -11.58 17.08
CA VAL A 86 7.62 -10.67 16.11
C VAL A 86 7.46 -11.24 14.72
N SER A 87 6.82 -10.51 13.85
CA SER A 87 6.57 -10.92 12.46
C SER A 87 7.19 -9.92 11.49
N PRO A 88 8.40 -10.15 11.00
CA PRO A 88 8.93 -9.40 9.88
C PRO A 88 8.19 -9.78 8.60
N PRO A 89 7.95 -8.83 7.68
CA PRO A 89 7.34 -9.15 6.39
C PRO A 89 8.23 -10.10 5.57
N PRO A 90 7.64 -11.00 4.77
CA PRO A 90 8.37 -11.78 3.77
C PRO A 90 9.08 -10.88 2.75
N ASP A 91 10.25 -11.31 2.28
CA ASP A 91 11.07 -10.55 1.32
C ASP A 91 10.28 -10.18 0.05
N ALA A 92 9.45 -11.07 -0.46
CA ALA A 92 8.64 -10.83 -1.65
C ALA A 92 7.66 -9.67 -1.46
N TYR A 93 7.01 -9.59 -0.29
CA TYR A 93 6.12 -8.48 0.07
C TYR A 93 6.89 -7.17 0.25
N VAL A 94 8.09 -7.21 0.84
CA VAL A 94 8.97 -6.03 0.93
C VAL A 94 9.32 -5.50 -0.46
N PHE A 95 9.68 -6.39 -1.39
CA PHE A 95 9.97 -5.99 -2.77
C PHE A 95 8.76 -5.42 -3.50
N ALA A 96 7.61 -6.06 -3.37
CA ALA A 96 6.38 -5.57 -4.00
C ALA A 96 5.99 -4.20 -3.45
N ALA A 97 5.91 -4.04 -2.13
CA ALA A 97 5.58 -2.78 -1.49
C ALA A 97 6.53 -1.65 -1.94
N HIS A 98 7.83 -1.87 -1.85
CA HIS A 98 8.82 -0.86 -2.21
C HIS A 98 8.80 -0.50 -3.70
N ARG A 99 8.60 -1.49 -4.58
CA ARG A 99 8.45 -1.23 -6.03
C ARG A 99 7.29 -0.28 -6.33
N HIS A 100 6.25 -0.33 -5.52
CA HIS A 100 5.11 0.57 -5.63
C HIS A 100 5.28 1.85 -4.80
N GLY A 101 6.38 2.00 -4.06
CA GLY A 101 6.63 3.14 -3.18
C GLY A 101 5.83 3.12 -1.87
N THR A 102 5.27 1.98 -1.50
CA THR A 102 4.52 1.75 -0.26
C THR A 102 5.47 1.38 0.87
N HIS A 103 5.27 1.98 2.06
CA HIS A 103 6.00 1.58 3.26
C HIS A 103 5.43 0.27 3.81
N ILE A 104 6.31 -0.63 4.26
CA ILE A 104 5.90 -1.92 4.80
C ILE A 104 6.42 -2.13 6.22
N LEU A 105 5.53 -2.54 7.12
CA LEU A 105 5.80 -2.71 8.53
C LEU A 105 5.63 -4.17 8.94
N GLY A 106 6.49 -4.60 9.87
CA GLY A 106 6.28 -5.83 10.62
C GLY A 106 5.37 -5.60 11.83
N THR A 107 5.16 -6.64 12.62
CA THR A 107 4.33 -6.60 13.84
C THR A 107 5.12 -7.06 15.05
N LEU A 108 4.99 -6.32 16.15
CA LEU A 108 5.32 -6.76 17.51
C LEU A 108 4.03 -6.86 18.31
N ILE A 109 3.67 -8.06 18.75
CA ILE A 109 2.38 -8.33 19.36
C ILE A 109 2.51 -9.02 20.72
N PHE A 110 1.67 -8.59 21.68
CA PHE A 110 1.51 -9.18 22.98
C PHE A 110 0.01 -9.39 23.22
N GLU A 111 -0.45 -10.61 23.09
CA GLU A 111 -1.83 -11.02 23.30
C GLU A 111 -1.87 -12.08 24.40
N TRP A 112 -2.96 -12.09 25.14
CA TRP A 112 -3.23 -13.04 26.21
C TRP A 112 -2.23 -12.99 27.37
N ASP A 113 -2.59 -13.60 28.46
CA ASP A 113 -1.77 -13.59 29.69
C ASP A 113 -0.40 -14.29 29.52
N GLU A 114 -0.31 -15.22 28.59
CA GLU A 114 0.92 -15.92 28.22
C GLU A 114 2.00 -14.97 27.67
N ALA A 115 1.61 -13.79 27.21
CA ALA A 115 2.55 -12.77 26.73
C ALA A 115 3.26 -12.01 27.87
N ARG A 116 2.76 -12.05 29.12
CA ARG A 116 3.29 -11.27 30.25
C ARG A 116 4.79 -11.50 30.53
N PRO A 117 5.35 -12.71 30.49
CA PRO A 117 6.78 -12.91 30.65
C PRO A 117 7.63 -12.21 29.59
N ASP A 118 7.19 -12.24 28.32
CA ASP A 118 7.87 -11.56 27.23
C ASP A 118 7.68 -10.03 27.31
N LEU A 119 6.51 -9.55 27.74
CA LEU A 119 6.28 -8.13 27.97
C LEU A 119 7.21 -7.59 29.08
N ARG A 120 7.41 -8.35 30.14
CA ARG A 120 8.41 -8.04 31.15
C ARG A 120 9.81 -8.03 30.57
N ARG A 121 10.17 -9.03 29.78
CA ARG A 121 11.46 -9.11 29.09
C ARG A 121 11.68 -7.91 28.18
N LEU A 122 10.66 -7.44 27.47
CA LEU A 122 10.72 -6.23 26.64
C LEU A 122 11.21 -5.01 27.42
N LEU A 123 10.65 -4.81 28.62
CA LEU A 123 10.93 -3.65 29.46
C LEU A 123 12.21 -3.79 30.28
N ASP A 124 12.51 -4.98 30.79
CA ASP A 124 13.60 -5.25 31.71
C ASP A 124 14.88 -5.74 31.01
N GLY A 125 14.77 -6.21 29.75
CA GLY A 125 15.87 -6.79 28.99
C GLY A 125 15.95 -8.31 29.09
N PRO A 126 16.91 -8.95 28.38
CA PRO A 126 17.00 -10.40 28.22
C PRO A 126 17.29 -11.17 29.53
N ASN A 127 17.90 -10.50 30.52
CA ASN A 127 18.31 -11.11 31.78
C ASN A 127 17.83 -10.30 33.00
N PRO A 128 16.50 -10.26 33.25
CA PRO A 128 15.97 -9.54 34.40
C PRO A 128 16.49 -10.13 35.71
N ARG A 129 17.22 -9.35 36.51
CA ARG A 129 17.99 -9.83 37.63
C ARG A 129 17.19 -10.38 38.81
N ARG A 130 15.99 -9.87 39.09
CA ARG A 130 15.07 -10.37 40.15
C ARG A 130 13.67 -9.81 39.99
N ALA A 131 12.67 -10.61 40.34
CA ALA A 131 11.25 -10.22 40.27
C ALA A 131 10.84 -9.03 41.16
N HIS A 132 11.69 -8.60 42.10
CA HIS A 132 11.37 -7.59 43.11
C HIS A 132 12.14 -6.26 42.94
N ILE A 133 13.06 -6.16 42.00
CA ILE A 133 13.83 -4.95 41.77
C ILE A 133 13.29 -4.27 40.52
N ARG A 134 12.95 -2.98 40.64
CA ARG A 134 12.63 -2.14 39.47
C ARG A 134 13.90 -1.92 38.65
N GLU A 135 14.02 -2.64 37.56
CA GLU A 135 15.11 -2.47 36.63
C GLU A 135 14.97 -1.15 35.84
N PRO A 136 16.07 -0.52 35.45
CA PRO A 136 16.02 0.54 34.45
C PRO A 136 15.37 0.05 33.16
N LEU A 137 14.75 0.96 32.39
CA LEU A 137 14.19 0.60 31.09
C LEU A 137 15.27 0.08 30.15
N SER A 138 15.09 -1.13 29.65
CA SER A 138 15.99 -1.72 28.68
C SER A 138 15.69 -1.23 27.25
N ARG A 139 16.74 -0.96 26.49
CA ARG A 139 16.67 -0.62 25.06
C ARG A 139 16.94 -1.83 24.16
N HIS A 140 17.36 -2.94 24.72
CA HIS A 140 17.86 -4.11 24.03
C HIS A 140 16.93 -4.57 22.88
N TYR A 141 15.64 -4.75 23.18
CA TYR A 141 14.71 -5.22 22.15
C TYR A 141 14.29 -4.14 21.16
N ALA A 142 14.36 -2.86 21.52
CA ALA A 142 14.16 -1.80 20.54
C ALA A 142 15.29 -1.80 19.51
N ASP A 143 16.53 -1.92 19.98
CA ASP A 143 17.71 -1.99 19.10
C ASP A 143 17.69 -3.28 18.24
N ALA A 144 17.34 -4.43 18.82
CA ALA A 144 17.23 -5.70 18.08
C ALA A 144 16.16 -5.65 16.98
N LEU A 145 15.02 -5.00 17.24
CA LEU A 145 13.94 -4.83 16.25
C LEU A 145 14.36 -3.87 15.12
N ILE A 146 15.09 -2.80 15.43
CA ILE A 146 15.63 -1.90 14.40
C ILE A 146 16.69 -2.63 13.56
N ASP A 147 17.55 -3.42 14.19
CA ASP A 147 18.56 -4.25 13.49
C ASP A 147 17.90 -5.25 12.54
N LEU A 148 16.86 -5.95 13.01
CA LEU A 148 16.09 -6.88 12.19
C LEU A 148 15.43 -6.19 10.99
N ALA A 149 14.79 -5.03 11.20
CA ALA A 149 14.19 -4.26 10.13
C ALA A 149 15.22 -3.79 9.10
N SER A 150 16.38 -3.31 9.58
CA SER A 150 17.50 -2.93 8.73
C SER A 150 18.03 -4.08 7.88
N ALA A 151 18.22 -5.26 8.48
CA ALA A 151 18.74 -6.45 7.82
C ALA A 151 17.75 -7.03 6.78
N ARG A 152 16.45 -6.91 7.00
CA ARG A 152 15.40 -7.40 6.11
C ARG A 152 14.83 -6.33 5.17
N GLY A 153 15.13 -5.05 5.43
CA GLY A 153 14.81 -3.93 4.55
C GLY A 153 13.36 -3.46 4.64
N PHE A 154 12.68 -3.62 5.77
CA PHE A 154 11.33 -3.07 5.99
C PHE A 154 11.35 -1.84 6.91
N ASP A 155 10.23 -1.12 7.01
CA ASP A 155 10.22 0.29 7.38
C ASP A 155 9.69 0.57 8.81
N GLY A 156 9.56 -0.44 9.65
CA GLY A 156 9.11 -0.26 11.03
C GLY A 156 8.12 -1.29 11.54
N TYR A 157 7.33 -0.92 12.56
CA TYR A 157 6.45 -1.87 13.23
C TYR A 157 5.09 -1.28 13.60
N LEU A 158 4.06 -2.13 13.49
CA LEU A 158 2.85 -2.02 14.29
C LEU A 158 3.14 -2.64 15.66
N ILE A 159 2.89 -1.89 16.73
CA ILE A 159 3.00 -2.35 18.12
C ILE A 159 1.60 -2.62 18.64
N ASN A 160 1.30 -3.89 18.89
CA ASN A 160 0.04 -4.34 19.45
C ASN A 160 0.26 -4.95 20.85
N VAL A 161 -0.33 -4.35 21.90
CA VAL A 161 -0.22 -4.80 23.29
C VAL A 161 -1.60 -4.99 23.87
N GLU A 162 -2.18 -6.16 23.63
CA GLU A 162 -3.53 -6.52 24.10
C GLU A 162 -3.49 -7.34 25.41
N VAL A 163 -2.67 -6.88 26.33
CA VAL A 163 -2.59 -7.41 27.69
C VAL A 163 -2.23 -6.27 28.65
N SER A 164 -2.84 -6.29 29.85
CA SER A 164 -2.53 -5.26 30.87
C SER A 164 -1.06 -5.31 31.29
N LEU A 165 -0.49 -4.15 31.58
CA LEU A 165 0.95 -3.98 31.85
C LEU A 165 1.37 -4.35 33.28
N ASP A 166 0.49 -5.04 34.04
CA ASP A 166 0.79 -5.63 35.33
C ASP A 166 1.55 -6.95 35.16
N VAL A 167 2.83 -6.88 34.93
CA VAL A 167 3.68 -8.05 34.63
C VAL A 167 4.24 -8.77 35.86
N ARG A 168 3.82 -8.34 37.06
CA ARG A 168 4.20 -9.01 38.32
C ARG A 168 3.28 -10.16 38.62
N GLU A 169 3.89 -11.21 39.20
CA GLU A 169 3.16 -12.33 39.77
C GLU A 169 2.57 -11.95 41.14
N GLY A 170 1.39 -12.45 41.44
CA GLY A 170 0.70 -12.31 42.75
C GLY A 170 -0.70 -11.72 42.66
N ASP A 171 -1.52 -11.98 43.68
CA ASP A 171 -2.95 -11.67 43.70
C ASP A 171 -3.27 -10.29 44.31
N ASN A 172 -2.28 -9.53 44.76
CA ASN A 172 -2.51 -8.24 45.36
C ASN A 172 -2.84 -7.18 44.29
N GLU A 173 -4.10 -6.83 44.18
CA GLU A 173 -4.64 -5.92 43.18
C GLU A 173 -3.99 -4.51 43.24
N TYR A 174 -3.70 -4.01 44.44
CA TYR A 174 -3.03 -2.72 44.59
C TYR A 174 -1.62 -2.72 44.00
N LEU A 175 -0.85 -3.80 44.25
CA LEU A 175 0.49 -3.96 43.69
C LEU A 175 0.45 -4.12 42.17
N ARG A 176 -0.53 -4.89 41.65
CA ARG A 176 -0.74 -5.05 40.22
C ARG A 176 -1.06 -3.72 39.53
N ARG A 177 -1.98 -2.93 40.08
CA ARG A 177 -2.30 -1.59 39.56
C ARG A 177 -1.09 -0.65 39.58
N SER A 178 -0.34 -0.64 40.69
CA SER A 178 0.89 0.16 40.78
C SER A 178 1.95 -0.27 39.78
N ASP A 179 2.07 -1.55 39.52
CA ASP A 179 2.98 -2.12 38.52
C ASP A 179 2.56 -1.73 37.10
N ALA A 180 1.26 -1.87 36.78
CA ALA A 180 0.71 -1.49 35.48
C ALA A 180 0.95 -0.01 35.17
N MET A 181 0.72 0.90 36.12
CA MET A 181 0.98 2.32 35.96
C MET A 181 2.47 2.63 35.74
N HIS A 182 3.35 1.99 36.51
CA HIS A 182 4.79 2.12 36.33
C HIS A 182 5.23 1.66 34.94
N ASN A 183 4.73 0.49 34.51
CA ASN A 183 5.07 -0.07 33.23
C ASN A 183 4.43 0.69 32.04
N ALA A 184 3.28 1.34 32.24
CA ALA A 184 2.72 2.23 31.24
C ALA A 184 3.66 3.41 30.92
N ALA A 185 4.26 4.01 31.97
CA ALA A 185 5.24 5.07 31.77
C ALA A 185 6.51 4.57 31.06
N ARG A 186 7.00 3.36 31.42
CA ARG A 186 8.15 2.72 30.79
C ARG A 186 7.86 2.33 29.34
N MET A 187 6.72 1.73 29.07
CA MET A 187 6.29 1.37 27.70
C MET A 187 6.22 2.61 26.80
N ARG A 188 5.62 3.69 27.27
CA ARG A 188 5.61 4.96 26.53
C ARG A 188 7.01 5.47 26.22
N GLN A 189 7.95 5.36 27.16
CA GLN A 189 9.35 5.74 26.93
C GLN A 189 10.04 4.78 25.96
N TRP A 190 9.76 3.49 26.06
CA TRP A 190 10.28 2.48 25.15
C TRP A 190 9.84 2.71 23.70
N VAL A 191 8.55 2.96 23.50
CA VAL A 191 7.98 3.29 22.16
C VAL A 191 8.61 4.58 21.60
N ALA A 192 8.75 5.61 22.44
CA ALA A 192 9.41 6.87 22.03
C ALA A 192 10.88 6.65 21.64
N TYR A 193 11.60 5.77 22.36
CA TYR A 193 12.97 5.39 22.01
C TYR A 193 13.03 4.61 20.70
N LEU A 194 12.20 3.57 20.54
CA LEU A 194 12.12 2.77 19.31
C LEU A 194 11.89 3.68 18.10
N ARG A 195 10.94 4.63 18.21
CA ARG A 195 10.65 5.59 17.15
C ARG A 195 11.85 6.50 16.85
N ALA A 196 12.42 7.11 17.88
CA ALA A 196 13.48 8.10 17.72
C ALA A 196 14.77 7.47 17.19
N GLU A 197 15.18 6.34 17.76
CA GLU A 197 16.40 5.64 17.35
C GLU A 197 16.25 5.00 15.98
N GLY A 198 15.09 4.42 15.67
CA GLY A 198 14.82 3.88 14.35
C GLY A 198 14.84 4.95 13.27
N ALA A 199 14.22 6.12 13.51
CA ALA A 199 14.24 7.25 12.58
C ALA A 199 15.65 7.85 12.39
N ARG A 200 16.53 7.74 13.41
CA ARG A 200 17.94 8.13 13.30
C ARG A 200 18.75 7.18 12.41
N ARG A 201 18.39 5.89 12.43
CA ARG A 201 19.14 4.82 11.75
C ARG A 201 18.60 4.48 10.36
N LEU A 202 17.28 4.63 10.15
CA LEU A 202 16.57 4.22 8.94
C LEU A 202 15.74 5.39 8.39
N PRO A 203 15.85 5.70 7.08
CA PRO A 203 15.28 6.93 6.51
C PRO A 203 13.75 6.95 6.44
N HIS A 204 13.11 5.78 6.47
CA HIS A 204 11.66 5.63 6.27
C HIS A 204 10.98 4.94 7.46
N TRP A 205 11.51 5.16 8.66
CA TRP A 205 11.08 4.48 9.85
C TRP A 205 9.72 4.94 10.38
N HIS A 206 8.81 3.98 10.62
CA HIS A 206 7.50 4.20 11.19
C HIS A 206 7.26 3.32 12.41
N VAL A 207 6.57 3.86 13.40
CA VAL A 207 6.00 3.12 14.51
C VAL A 207 4.53 3.47 14.60
N VAL A 208 3.66 2.48 14.57
CA VAL A 208 2.23 2.64 14.74
C VAL A 208 1.82 1.93 16.02
N TRP A 209 1.10 2.62 16.89
CA TRP A 209 0.57 2.04 18.13
C TRP A 209 -0.90 1.68 17.93
N TYR A 210 -1.25 0.41 18.23
CA TYR A 210 -2.64 -0.02 18.23
C TYR A 210 -3.32 0.34 19.54
N ASP A 211 -4.57 0.80 19.46
CA ASP A 211 -5.42 1.21 20.56
C ASP A 211 -5.80 0.02 21.45
N SER A 212 -5.04 -0.19 22.50
CA SER A 212 -5.18 -1.36 23.36
C SER A 212 -5.08 -1.00 24.85
N VAL A 213 -3.88 -0.65 25.35
CA VAL A 213 -3.70 -0.30 26.75
C VAL A 213 -3.78 1.21 26.98
N THR A 214 -4.31 1.60 28.12
CA THR A 214 -4.49 3.01 28.50
C THR A 214 -3.33 3.57 29.29
N TYR A 215 -3.17 4.88 29.23
CA TYR A 215 -2.22 5.67 30.03
C TYR A 215 -3.01 6.59 30.98
N PRO A 216 -2.66 6.73 32.27
CA PRO A 216 -1.46 6.16 32.92
C PRO A 216 -1.65 4.75 33.49
N HIS A 217 -2.84 4.17 33.40
CA HIS A 217 -3.22 3.00 34.17
C HIS A 217 -2.60 1.68 33.66
N GLY A 218 -2.19 1.61 32.39
CA GLY A 218 -1.60 0.40 31.79
C GLY A 218 -2.55 -0.78 31.72
N GLN A 219 -3.85 -0.52 31.74
CA GLN A 219 -4.88 -1.56 31.63
C GLN A 219 -5.37 -1.71 30.20
N LEU A 220 -5.65 -2.93 29.79
CA LEU A 220 -6.27 -3.22 28.50
C LEU A 220 -7.69 -2.65 28.49
N ALA A 221 -7.92 -1.65 27.65
CA ALA A 221 -9.23 -1.03 27.43
C ALA A 221 -9.22 -0.26 26.11
N TRP A 222 -9.73 -0.87 25.07
CA TRP A 222 -9.90 -0.25 23.76
C TRP A 222 -10.74 1.02 23.90
N GLN A 223 -10.28 2.09 23.28
CA GLN A 223 -10.93 3.39 23.32
C GLN A 223 -11.77 3.65 22.07
N ASP A 224 -11.51 2.88 20.99
CA ASP A 224 -12.17 2.97 19.69
C ASP A 224 -12.01 4.32 18.97
N VAL A 225 -11.50 5.32 19.66
CA VAL A 225 -11.24 6.69 19.19
C VAL A 225 -9.92 7.18 19.76
N MET A 226 -9.34 8.22 19.19
CA MET A 226 -8.26 8.92 19.89
C MET A 226 -8.82 9.67 21.11
N SER A 227 -8.39 9.26 22.28
CA SER A 227 -8.81 9.81 23.58
C SER A 227 -7.61 10.25 24.42
N PRO A 228 -7.80 11.01 25.51
CA PRO A 228 -6.71 11.33 26.44
C PRO A 228 -6.03 10.07 27.03
N ALA A 229 -6.73 8.93 27.06
CA ALA A 229 -6.20 7.69 27.64
C ALA A 229 -5.23 6.94 26.72
N ASN A 230 -5.36 7.03 25.38
CA ASN A 230 -4.43 6.40 24.44
C ASN A 230 -3.47 7.39 23.75
N ALA A 231 -3.81 8.68 23.72
CA ALA A 231 -3.02 9.72 23.08
C ALA A 231 -1.54 9.78 23.51
N PRO A 232 -1.15 9.51 24.78
CA PRO A 232 0.26 9.49 25.17
C PRO A 232 1.08 8.42 24.43
N PHE A 233 0.49 7.27 24.11
CA PHE A 233 1.14 6.24 23.29
C PHE A 233 1.17 6.64 21.81
N PHE A 234 0.07 7.18 21.26
CA PHE A 234 0.02 7.69 19.89
C PHE A 234 1.09 8.75 19.64
N ARG A 235 1.28 9.67 20.60
CA ARG A 235 2.34 10.68 20.51
C ARG A 235 3.74 10.09 20.61
N ALA A 236 3.95 9.06 21.43
CA ALA A 236 5.23 8.37 21.53
C ALA A 236 5.59 7.67 20.22
N ALA A 237 4.63 7.02 19.58
CA ALA A 237 4.76 6.37 18.29
C ALA A 237 4.76 7.35 17.10
N GLN A 238 4.09 8.50 17.21
CA GLN A 238 3.73 9.46 16.16
C GLN A 238 2.65 8.96 15.19
N ALA A 239 2.05 7.82 15.44
CA ALA A 239 0.89 7.31 14.73
C ALA A 239 0.08 6.41 15.66
N GLY A 240 -1.24 6.48 15.53
CA GLY A 240 -2.16 5.64 16.31
C GLY A 240 -3.19 4.99 15.42
N PHE A 241 -3.41 3.70 15.63
CA PHE A 241 -4.44 2.91 14.96
C PHE A 241 -5.54 2.64 15.98
N THR A 242 -6.71 3.32 15.85
CA THR A 242 -7.85 3.09 16.76
C THR A 242 -8.50 1.76 16.47
N ASN A 243 -9.00 1.10 17.50
CA ASN A 243 -9.81 -0.09 17.29
C ASN A 243 -11.03 0.22 16.39
N TYR A 244 -11.66 -0.79 15.82
CA TYR A 244 -12.68 -0.67 14.76
C TYR A 244 -14.12 -0.66 15.28
N THR A 245 -14.33 -0.77 16.61
CA THR A 245 -15.65 -0.69 17.23
C THR A 245 -16.01 0.73 17.70
N TRP A 246 -15.52 1.75 16.98
CA TRP A 246 -15.75 3.18 17.28
C TRP A 246 -17.23 3.61 17.27
N VAL A 247 -18.11 2.72 16.86
CA VAL A 247 -19.55 2.79 17.06
C VAL A 247 -19.95 1.73 18.11
N GLY A 248 -19.32 1.75 19.28
CA GLY A 248 -19.39 0.70 20.28
C GLY A 248 -20.80 0.26 20.68
N LYS A 249 -20.90 -0.78 21.53
CA LYS A 249 -22.18 -1.37 22.00
C LYS A 249 -23.12 -0.35 22.62
N ASP A 250 -22.58 0.74 23.16
CA ASP A 250 -23.31 1.83 23.82
C ASP A 250 -23.48 3.06 22.93
N CYS A 251 -22.96 3.03 21.69
CA CYS A 251 -23.15 4.12 20.73
C CYS A 251 -24.44 3.91 19.94
N ASP A 252 -25.29 4.88 19.97
CA ASP A 252 -26.43 4.94 19.05
C ASP A 252 -25.92 5.00 17.61
N TYR A 253 -26.25 3.99 16.79
CA TYR A 253 -25.89 3.94 15.37
C TYR A 253 -26.39 5.17 14.58
N THR A 254 -27.27 5.96 15.16
CA THR A 254 -27.71 7.23 14.57
C THR A 254 -26.64 8.34 14.66
N GLN A 255 -25.57 8.17 15.47
CA GLN A 255 -24.53 9.18 15.65
C GLN A 255 -23.07 8.66 15.53
N PRO A 256 -22.75 7.79 14.58
CA PRO A 256 -21.38 7.26 14.45
C PRO A 256 -20.34 8.36 14.15
N HIS A 257 -20.76 9.44 13.53
CA HIS A 257 -19.89 10.58 13.22
C HIS A 257 -19.37 11.31 14.47
N ALA A 258 -20.07 11.22 15.60
CA ALA A 258 -19.65 11.87 16.84
C ALA A 258 -18.35 11.29 17.40
N ALA A 259 -18.15 9.97 17.30
CA ALA A 259 -16.91 9.29 17.72
C ALA A 259 -15.72 9.74 16.86
N LEU A 260 -15.91 9.79 15.55
CA LEU A 260 -14.87 10.26 14.62
C LEU A 260 -14.52 11.72 14.86
N GLN A 261 -15.50 12.58 15.11
CA GLN A 261 -15.28 13.97 15.48
C GLN A 261 -14.54 14.10 16.82
N ALA A 262 -14.77 13.20 17.78
CA ALA A 262 -14.04 13.16 19.04
C ALA A 262 -12.54 12.90 18.81
N SER A 263 -12.19 11.93 17.95
CA SER A 263 -10.81 11.68 17.53
C SER A 263 -10.17 12.94 16.92
N ALA A 264 -10.86 13.59 15.98
CA ALA A 264 -10.35 14.79 15.32
C ALA A 264 -10.13 15.95 16.32
N ARG A 265 -11.10 16.20 17.22
CA ARG A 265 -10.98 17.24 18.26
C ARG A 265 -9.84 16.94 19.25
N THR A 266 -9.67 15.68 19.66
CA THR A 266 -8.58 15.28 20.56
C THR A 266 -7.22 15.48 19.88
N ALA A 267 -7.11 15.12 18.60
CA ALA A 267 -5.89 15.36 17.82
C ALA A 267 -5.54 16.86 17.78
N ASP A 268 -6.52 17.72 17.46
CA ASP A 268 -6.32 19.18 17.43
C ASP A 268 -5.90 19.74 18.79
N ALA A 269 -6.62 19.38 19.86
CA ALA A 269 -6.33 19.85 21.21
C ALA A 269 -4.91 19.48 21.67
N LEU A 270 -4.39 18.37 21.17
CA LEU A 270 -3.04 17.88 21.47
C LEU A 270 -1.99 18.29 20.42
N GLN A 271 -2.37 19.07 19.41
CA GLN A 271 -1.50 19.42 18.28
C GLN A 271 -0.87 18.17 17.62
N PHE A 272 -1.67 17.12 17.49
CA PHE A 272 -1.29 15.89 16.84
C PHE A 272 -1.86 15.86 15.42
N PRO A 273 -1.08 15.48 14.38
CA PRO A 273 -1.60 15.47 13.02
C PRO A 273 -2.80 14.53 12.89
N ARG A 274 -3.94 15.02 12.41
CA ARG A 274 -5.13 14.18 12.17
C ARG A 274 -4.83 13.03 11.20
N SER A 275 -3.98 13.28 10.21
CA SER A 275 -3.50 12.28 9.25
C SER A 275 -2.65 11.16 9.88
N SER A 276 -2.22 11.32 11.13
CA SER A 276 -1.52 10.28 11.90
C SER A 276 -2.46 9.48 12.82
N VAL A 277 -3.75 9.77 12.81
CA VAL A 277 -4.79 8.97 13.47
C VAL A 277 -5.45 8.08 12.41
N TYR A 278 -5.15 6.80 12.47
CA TYR A 278 -5.69 5.79 11.57
C TYR A 278 -6.94 5.17 12.21
N THR A 279 -8.11 5.50 11.64
CA THR A 279 -9.38 4.93 12.10
C THR A 279 -9.53 3.51 11.61
N GLY A 280 -9.68 2.58 12.54
CA GLY A 280 -9.80 1.14 12.24
C GLY A 280 -11.13 0.78 11.56
N ILE A 281 -11.05 -0.05 10.55
CA ILE A 281 -12.20 -0.69 9.87
C ILE A 281 -11.88 -2.17 9.74
N ASP A 282 -12.70 -3.03 10.33
CA ASP A 282 -12.60 -4.47 10.14
C ASP A 282 -13.39 -4.88 8.88
N VAL A 283 -12.68 -5.37 7.86
CA VAL A 283 -13.31 -5.77 6.59
C VAL A 283 -14.22 -7.00 6.77
N PHE A 284 -13.96 -7.85 7.77
CA PHE A 284 -14.89 -8.92 8.18
C PHE A 284 -16.20 -8.39 8.79
N GLY A 285 -16.26 -7.10 9.11
CA GLY A 285 -17.48 -6.47 9.63
C GLY A 285 -17.87 -6.85 11.06
N ARG A 286 -16.94 -7.36 11.85
CA ARG A 286 -17.18 -7.83 13.23
C ARG A 286 -17.41 -6.66 14.17
N ASN A 287 -18.68 -6.44 14.55
CA ASN A 287 -19.10 -5.37 15.48
C ASN A 287 -18.64 -3.96 15.07
N CYS A 288 -18.41 -3.70 13.78
CA CYS A 288 -18.03 -2.38 13.29
C CYS A 288 -19.12 -1.73 12.43
N PHE A 289 -19.01 -0.41 12.27
CA PHE A 289 -19.98 0.35 11.47
C PHE A 289 -19.94 -0.09 10.00
N GLY A 290 -21.11 -0.37 9.46
CA GLY A 290 -21.28 -0.85 8.09
C GLY A 290 -21.24 -2.38 7.96
N GLY A 291 -20.73 -3.11 8.94
CA GLY A 291 -20.56 -4.55 8.83
C GLY A 291 -19.66 -4.88 7.62
N HIS A 292 -20.06 -5.81 6.78
CA HIS A 292 -19.36 -6.18 5.54
C HIS A 292 -19.35 -5.07 4.46
N ASP A 293 -20.16 -4.02 4.63
CA ASP A 293 -20.18 -2.86 3.74
C ASP A 293 -19.10 -1.84 4.14
N THR A 294 -17.84 -2.19 4.01
CA THR A 294 -16.65 -1.35 4.31
C THR A 294 -16.78 0.08 3.77
N TRP A 295 -17.38 0.24 2.59
CA TRP A 295 -17.59 1.54 1.95
C TRP A 295 -18.41 2.54 2.79
N LYS A 296 -19.33 2.07 3.64
CA LYS A 296 -20.11 2.94 4.54
C LYS A 296 -19.22 3.62 5.58
N ALA A 297 -18.27 2.87 6.13
CA ALA A 297 -17.27 3.43 7.05
C ALA A 297 -16.34 4.41 6.32
N LEU A 298 -15.88 4.08 5.12
CA LEU A 298 -15.07 4.97 4.28
C LEU A 298 -15.79 6.28 3.94
N GLU A 299 -17.06 6.22 3.57
CA GLU A 299 -17.89 7.42 3.34
C GLU A 299 -18.03 8.27 4.59
N MET A 300 -18.26 7.64 5.75
CA MET A 300 -18.43 8.33 7.02
C MET A 300 -17.16 9.09 7.42
N ILE A 301 -15.99 8.47 7.28
CA ILE A 301 -14.70 9.10 7.59
C ILE A 301 -14.34 10.15 6.54
N GLY A 302 -14.66 9.90 5.27
CA GLY A 302 -14.51 10.83 4.16
C GLY A 302 -13.08 11.25 3.86
N PRO A 303 -12.12 10.32 3.67
CA PRO A 303 -10.70 10.65 3.51
C PRO A 303 -10.40 11.48 2.26
N LYS A 304 -11.22 11.38 1.21
CA LYS A 304 -11.05 12.10 -0.06
C LYS A 304 -11.75 13.47 -0.09
N ARG A 305 -12.49 13.84 0.94
CA ARG A 305 -13.21 15.14 0.97
C ARG A 305 -12.24 16.31 1.03
N LEU A 306 -12.59 17.43 0.40
CA LEU A 306 -11.79 18.65 0.44
C LEU A 306 -11.72 19.21 1.87
N ARG A 307 -10.59 19.83 2.23
CA ARG A 307 -10.37 20.40 3.57
C ARG A 307 -11.45 21.41 3.98
N ASP A 308 -12.05 22.10 3.03
CA ASP A 308 -13.09 23.12 3.26
C ASP A 308 -14.49 22.53 3.45
N ASP A 309 -14.68 21.23 3.24
CA ASP A 309 -15.94 20.54 3.57
C ASP A 309 -16.01 20.35 5.09
N ALA A 310 -17.07 20.87 5.71
CA ALA A 310 -17.30 20.73 7.16
C ALA A 310 -17.37 19.25 7.64
N ARG A 311 -17.56 18.31 6.71
CA ARG A 311 -17.54 16.88 6.96
C ARG A 311 -16.13 16.26 6.85
N HIS A 312 -15.14 17.04 6.41
CA HIS A 312 -13.76 16.56 6.28
C HIS A 312 -13.11 16.45 7.66
N LEU A 313 -12.87 15.25 8.12
CA LEU A 313 -12.28 14.99 9.42
C LEU A 313 -10.74 15.01 9.38
N GLY A 314 -10.14 14.78 8.23
CA GLY A 314 -8.68 14.71 8.06
C GLY A 314 -8.03 13.47 8.68
N LEU A 315 -8.83 12.49 9.11
CA LEU A 315 -8.37 11.23 9.68
C LEU A 315 -7.94 10.27 8.57
N SER A 316 -6.95 9.45 8.88
CA SER A 316 -6.51 8.34 8.05
C SER A 316 -7.34 7.08 8.31
N ILE A 317 -7.18 6.08 7.46
CA ILE A 317 -7.89 4.81 7.52
C ILE A 317 -6.89 3.68 7.80
N ALA A 318 -7.27 2.76 8.69
CA ALA A 318 -6.62 1.45 8.80
C ALA A 318 -7.64 0.36 8.44
N LEU A 319 -7.46 -0.26 7.29
CA LEU A 319 -8.21 -1.45 6.90
C LEU A 319 -7.58 -2.68 7.55
N PHE A 320 -8.33 -3.36 8.40
CA PHE A 320 -7.90 -4.61 9.01
C PHE A 320 -8.45 -5.80 8.22
N ALA A 321 -7.58 -6.76 7.94
CA ALA A 321 -7.87 -8.04 7.31
C ALA A 321 -8.63 -7.98 5.96
N PRO A 322 -8.18 -7.20 4.95
CA PRO A 322 -8.83 -7.16 3.64
C PRO A 322 -8.71 -8.48 2.86
N GLY A 323 -7.87 -9.42 3.28
CA GLY A 323 -7.86 -10.80 2.81
C GLY A 323 -9.15 -11.59 3.07
N TRP A 324 -10.14 -10.96 3.71
CA TRP A 324 -11.48 -11.48 3.89
C TRP A 324 -12.09 -12.04 2.60
N THR A 325 -11.88 -11.39 1.47
CA THR A 325 -12.38 -11.85 0.16
C THR A 325 -11.86 -13.24 -0.18
N TRP A 326 -10.62 -13.55 0.18
CA TRP A 326 -10.04 -14.88 0.03
C TRP A 326 -10.56 -15.85 1.09
N GLU A 327 -10.45 -15.52 2.36
CA GLU A 327 -10.77 -16.42 3.48
C GLU A 327 -12.25 -16.77 3.56
N HIS A 328 -13.14 -15.79 3.31
CA HIS A 328 -14.58 -15.99 3.35
C HIS A 328 -15.10 -16.75 2.12
N ASN A 329 -14.47 -16.53 0.99
CA ASN A 329 -14.88 -17.10 -0.30
C ASN A 329 -13.93 -18.19 -0.79
N ALA A 330 -12.93 -18.56 0.01
CA ALA A 330 -11.90 -19.50 -0.42
C ALA A 330 -12.45 -20.85 -0.86
N PRO A 331 -11.69 -21.55 -1.72
CA PRO A 331 -12.04 -22.88 -2.27
C PRO A 331 -12.26 -23.98 -1.23
N GLN A 332 -12.13 -23.68 0.06
CA GLN A 332 -12.41 -24.61 1.17
C GLN A 332 -13.79 -25.25 1.08
N GLN A 333 -14.70 -24.70 0.29
CA GLN A 333 -16.04 -25.24 0.04
C GLN A 333 -16.18 -25.91 -1.34
N GLY A 334 -15.09 -26.19 -2.03
CA GLY A 334 -15.04 -27.14 -3.15
C GLY A 334 -15.54 -26.67 -4.51
N ALA A 335 -15.89 -25.38 -4.71
CA ALA A 335 -16.46 -24.91 -5.98
C ALA A 335 -15.88 -23.60 -6.51
N ARG A 336 -15.04 -22.87 -5.77
CA ARG A 336 -14.52 -21.58 -6.22
C ARG A 336 -13.09 -21.68 -6.75
N THR A 337 -12.83 -20.94 -7.84
CA THR A 337 -11.52 -20.83 -8.48
C THR A 337 -10.78 -19.60 -7.97
N TRP A 338 -9.52 -19.45 -8.32
CA TRP A 338 -8.75 -18.23 -8.12
C TRP A 338 -9.40 -17.03 -8.85
N ASP A 339 -9.94 -17.24 -10.06
CA ASP A 339 -10.61 -16.20 -10.85
C ASP A 339 -11.88 -15.67 -10.15
N ASP A 340 -12.63 -16.55 -9.47
CA ASP A 340 -13.79 -16.15 -8.67
C ASP A 340 -13.39 -15.24 -7.50
N TRP A 341 -12.33 -15.62 -6.79
CA TRP A 341 -11.78 -14.77 -5.72
C TRP A 341 -11.29 -13.44 -6.25
N TRP A 342 -10.53 -13.45 -7.34
CA TRP A 342 -10.01 -12.22 -7.95
C TRP A 342 -11.14 -11.26 -8.35
N ALA A 343 -12.24 -11.79 -8.89
CA ALA A 343 -13.42 -10.98 -9.20
C ALA A 343 -14.07 -10.38 -7.94
N ASP A 344 -14.13 -11.12 -6.83
CA ASP A 344 -14.64 -10.60 -5.56
C ASP A 344 -13.74 -9.52 -4.96
N ASP A 345 -12.45 -9.72 -5.02
CA ASP A 345 -11.45 -8.77 -4.56
C ASP A 345 -11.46 -7.48 -5.40
N CYS A 346 -11.56 -7.60 -6.72
CA CYS A 346 -11.76 -6.46 -7.62
C CYS A 346 -13.04 -5.67 -7.30
N ARG A 347 -14.15 -6.34 -6.95
CA ARG A 347 -15.38 -5.65 -6.53
C ARG A 347 -15.20 -4.86 -5.24
N LEU A 348 -14.50 -5.42 -4.27
CA LEU A 348 -14.20 -4.72 -3.01
C LEU A 348 -13.31 -3.50 -3.24
N TRP A 349 -12.25 -3.66 -4.04
CA TRP A 349 -11.23 -2.64 -4.17
C TRP A 349 -11.42 -1.65 -5.31
N LEU A 350 -11.87 -2.10 -6.48
CA LEU A 350 -11.75 -1.36 -7.73
C LEU A 350 -13.08 -1.02 -8.37
N GLU A 351 -14.09 -1.90 -8.26
CA GLU A 351 -15.27 -1.84 -9.10
C GLU A 351 -16.49 -1.18 -8.42
N GLY A 352 -17.16 -0.32 -9.19
CA GLY A 352 -18.43 0.28 -8.80
C GLY A 352 -18.32 1.42 -7.76
N PRO A 353 -19.46 1.95 -7.33
CA PRO A 353 -19.52 3.13 -6.46
C PRO A 353 -19.09 2.84 -5.01
N ARG A 354 -19.04 1.57 -4.62
CA ARG A 354 -18.70 1.12 -3.26
C ARG A 354 -17.25 0.69 -3.09
N ALA A 355 -16.45 0.78 -4.13
CA ALA A 355 -15.05 0.35 -4.13
C ALA A 355 -14.18 1.21 -3.22
N ILE A 356 -13.21 0.58 -2.55
CA ILE A 356 -12.23 1.27 -1.69
C ILE A 356 -11.47 2.35 -2.48
N ALA A 357 -11.06 2.06 -3.71
CA ALA A 357 -10.34 2.98 -4.59
C ALA A 357 -11.11 4.29 -4.89
N ARG A 358 -12.41 4.34 -4.65
CA ARG A 358 -13.18 5.58 -4.78
C ARG A 358 -12.84 6.62 -3.71
N HIS A 359 -12.34 6.16 -2.60
CA HIS A 359 -11.99 7.01 -1.45
C HIS A 359 -10.51 7.42 -1.43
N PHE A 360 -9.69 6.88 -2.33
CA PHE A 360 -8.26 7.17 -2.42
C PHE A 360 -7.87 7.37 -3.88
N ALA A 361 -6.92 8.28 -4.12
CA ALA A 361 -6.28 8.39 -5.43
C ALA A 361 -5.11 7.41 -5.51
N PRO A 362 -4.90 6.74 -6.65
CA PRO A 362 -3.70 5.93 -6.85
C PRO A 362 -2.47 6.82 -6.75
N GLN A 363 -1.46 6.35 -6.06
CA GLN A 363 -0.26 7.13 -5.82
C GLN A 363 0.71 6.99 -7.01
N PRO A 364 1.35 8.08 -7.44
CA PRO A 364 2.36 8.02 -8.49
C PRO A 364 3.58 7.23 -8.00
N VAL A 365 4.23 6.52 -8.93
CA VAL A 365 5.48 5.81 -8.65
C VAL A 365 6.64 6.80 -8.76
N ARG A 366 7.52 6.82 -7.75
CA ARG A 366 8.68 7.71 -7.77
C ARG A 366 9.69 7.29 -8.82
N PHE A 367 10.04 8.21 -9.72
CA PHE A 367 10.97 7.98 -10.81
C PHE A 367 12.41 8.36 -10.43
N VAL A 368 13.34 7.44 -10.62
CA VAL A 368 14.77 7.64 -10.31
C VAL A 368 15.69 7.27 -11.46
N GLY A 369 15.26 7.62 -12.66
CA GLY A 369 16.03 7.37 -13.89
C GLY A 369 15.61 6.11 -14.63
N GLN A 370 14.98 5.17 -13.96
CA GLN A 370 14.44 3.95 -14.59
C GLN A 370 13.07 3.62 -14.00
N PHE A 371 12.16 3.18 -14.86
CA PHE A 371 10.86 2.64 -14.48
C PHE A 371 10.48 1.54 -15.47
N ARG A 372 9.95 0.46 -14.96
CA ARG A 372 9.39 -0.64 -15.78
C ARG A 372 8.17 -1.21 -15.12
N THR A 373 7.14 -1.44 -15.94
CA THR A 373 6.01 -2.28 -15.56
C THR A 373 5.58 -3.17 -16.72
N ASN A 374 5.25 -4.40 -16.39
CA ASN A 374 4.57 -5.36 -17.25
C ASN A 374 3.18 -5.72 -16.70
N PHE A 375 2.69 -4.93 -15.74
CA PHE A 375 1.40 -5.09 -15.05
C PHE A 375 1.23 -6.43 -14.34
N ALA A 376 2.29 -7.21 -14.18
CA ALA A 376 2.23 -8.52 -13.56
C ALA A 376 1.56 -8.46 -12.19
N ILE A 377 0.75 -9.46 -11.91
CA ILE A 377 0.18 -9.75 -10.60
C ILE A 377 0.97 -10.89 -9.95
N GLY A 378 0.96 -10.93 -8.62
CA GLY A 378 1.79 -11.86 -7.85
C GLY A 378 1.36 -13.33 -7.93
N ALA A 379 0.35 -13.69 -8.72
CA ALA A 379 -0.09 -15.06 -8.92
C ALA A 379 -0.58 -15.27 -10.35
N GLY A 380 -0.51 -16.50 -10.84
CA GLY A 380 -0.97 -16.80 -12.19
C GLY A 380 -0.88 -18.28 -12.55
N HIS A 381 -1.29 -18.59 -13.78
CA HIS A 381 -1.18 -19.91 -14.40
C HIS A 381 -0.55 -19.84 -15.79
N ALA A 382 0.16 -18.75 -16.07
CA ALA A 382 0.92 -18.57 -17.29
C ALA A 382 2.09 -17.62 -17.05
N TRP A 383 3.17 -17.79 -17.83
CA TRP A 383 4.26 -16.83 -17.90
C TRP A 383 4.66 -16.61 -19.35
N PHE A 384 4.83 -15.35 -19.72
CA PHE A 384 5.15 -14.94 -21.09
C PHE A 384 6.52 -14.27 -21.16
N VAL A 385 7.20 -14.50 -22.27
CA VAL A 385 8.46 -13.80 -22.62
C VAL A 385 8.36 -13.38 -24.08
N ARG A 386 8.40 -12.08 -24.34
CA ARG A 386 8.26 -11.49 -25.68
C ARG A 386 6.99 -11.94 -26.42
N GLY A 387 5.88 -12.06 -25.69
CA GLY A 387 4.60 -12.46 -26.24
C GLY A 387 4.41 -13.96 -26.48
N GLU A 388 5.39 -14.78 -26.13
CA GLU A 388 5.31 -16.23 -26.18
C GLU A 388 5.08 -16.81 -24.79
N GLN A 389 4.08 -17.67 -24.64
CA GLN A 389 3.84 -18.37 -23.39
C GLN A 389 4.92 -19.44 -23.19
N VAL A 390 5.75 -19.28 -22.17
CA VAL A 390 6.88 -20.17 -21.88
C VAL A 390 6.60 -21.10 -20.70
N ASP A 391 5.56 -20.82 -19.92
CA ASP A 391 5.11 -21.65 -18.81
C ASP A 391 3.58 -21.59 -18.72
N ALA A 392 2.94 -22.71 -18.39
CA ALA A 392 1.50 -22.87 -18.22
C ALA A 392 1.14 -23.43 -16.83
N SER A 393 2.08 -23.47 -15.90
CA SER A 393 1.85 -23.93 -14.54
C SER A 393 1.26 -22.84 -13.65
N ALA A 394 0.54 -23.25 -12.62
CA ALA A 394 0.10 -22.34 -11.54
C ALA A 394 1.29 -21.97 -10.65
N TRP A 395 1.31 -20.74 -10.18
CA TRP A 395 2.38 -20.22 -9.32
C TRP A 395 1.90 -19.02 -8.49
N THR A 396 2.60 -18.74 -7.37
CA THR A 396 2.43 -17.54 -6.53
C THR A 396 3.80 -17.00 -6.14
N ASP A 397 4.04 -15.72 -6.44
CA ASP A 397 5.24 -14.98 -6.07
C ASP A 397 4.94 -13.49 -6.05
N GLU A 398 4.71 -12.93 -4.87
CA GLU A 398 4.41 -11.50 -4.70
C GLU A 398 5.53 -10.59 -5.23
N SER A 399 6.79 -11.09 -5.26
CA SER A 399 7.94 -10.29 -5.69
C SER A 399 7.87 -9.82 -7.15
N VAL A 400 7.03 -10.46 -7.98
CA VAL A 400 6.85 -10.07 -9.40
C VAL A 400 5.74 -9.05 -9.60
N SER A 401 4.92 -8.77 -8.57
CA SER A 401 3.87 -7.75 -8.64
C SER A 401 4.45 -6.41 -9.12
N ALA A 402 3.88 -5.87 -10.20
CA ALA A 402 4.38 -4.68 -10.89
C ALA A 402 3.37 -3.53 -10.84
N PRO A 403 3.82 -2.26 -10.90
CA PRO A 403 2.92 -1.11 -10.89
C PRO A 403 1.87 -1.21 -11.98
N LYS A 404 0.62 -0.90 -11.62
CA LYS A 404 -0.56 -0.94 -12.47
C LYS A 404 -1.14 0.47 -12.62
N PRO A 405 -1.84 0.77 -13.72
CA PRO A 405 -2.62 2.00 -13.84
C PRO A 405 -3.75 2.02 -12.82
N ASP A 406 -4.43 3.17 -12.71
CA ASP A 406 -5.68 3.23 -11.97
C ASP A 406 -6.71 2.33 -12.66
N LEU A 407 -7.02 1.21 -12.04
CA LEU A 407 -8.01 0.24 -12.51
C LEU A 407 -9.40 0.48 -11.90
N ALA A 408 -9.55 1.51 -11.04
CA ALA A 408 -10.84 1.82 -10.42
C ALA A 408 -11.88 2.12 -11.49
N TRP A 409 -13.00 1.44 -11.39
CA TRP A 409 -14.09 1.48 -12.38
C TRP A 409 -15.22 2.42 -11.97
N PRO A 410 -15.82 3.11 -12.96
CA PRO A 410 -15.39 3.32 -14.33
C PRO A 410 -14.37 4.46 -14.39
N SER A 411 -13.23 4.23 -15.02
CA SER A 411 -12.36 5.34 -15.40
C SER A 411 -13.01 6.06 -16.58
N VAL A 412 -13.60 7.22 -16.32
CA VAL A 412 -14.01 8.12 -17.41
C VAL A 412 -12.74 8.81 -17.89
N GLN A 413 -12.28 8.42 -19.07
CA GLN A 413 -11.15 9.06 -19.70
C GLN A 413 -11.65 10.24 -20.55
N TYR A 414 -10.98 11.39 -20.46
CA TYR A 414 -11.29 12.49 -21.35
C TYR A 414 -10.78 12.20 -22.75
N VAL A 415 -11.64 12.40 -23.69
CA VAL A 415 -11.39 12.22 -25.10
C VAL A 415 -11.70 13.52 -25.78
N CYS A 416 -10.85 13.96 -26.70
CA CYS A 416 -11.24 15.00 -27.61
C CYS A 416 -11.60 14.40 -28.97
N ASP A 417 -12.66 14.91 -29.58
CA ASP A 417 -12.95 14.61 -30.98
C ASP A 417 -11.97 15.32 -31.93
N ALA A 418 -12.13 15.08 -33.21
CA ALA A 418 -11.28 15.71 -34.24
C ALA A 418 -11.42 17.25 -34.29
N GLN A 419 -12.44 17.81 -33.66
CA GLN A 419 -12.72 19.24 -33.56
C GLN A 419 -12.19 19.85 -32.25
N GLY A 420 -11.65 19.05 -31.33
CA GLY A 420 -11.13 19.50 -30.05
C GLY A 420 -12.18 19.58 -28.94
N GLU A 421 -13.41 19.16 -29.21
CA GLU A 421 -14.47 19.09 -28.21
C GLU A 421 -14.25 17.91 -27.27
N ARG A 422 -14.46 18.16 -25.98
CA ARG A 422 -14.37 17.09 -24.96
C ARG A 422 -15.54 16.13 -25.12
N ILE A 423 -15.25 14.86 -25.34
CA ILE A 423 -16.25 13.78 -25.34
C ILE A 423 -15.97 12.88 -24.14
N ASN A 424 -16.99 12.60 -23.34
CA ASN A 424 -16.89 11.58 -22.31
C ASN A 424 -17.01 10.20 -22.97
N VAL A 425 -15.90 9.49 -23.11
CA VAL A 425 -15.89 8.13 -23.63
C VAL A 425 -15.59 7.15 -22.52
N ARG A 426 -16.44 6.14 -22.42
CA ARG A 426 -16.23 5.05 -21.48
C ARG A 426 -15.21 4.08 -22.08
N ILE A 427 -14.01 4.05 -21.50
CA ILE A 427 -12.98 3.09 -21.82
C ILE A 427 -12.99 2.00 -20.74
N THR A 428 -13.04 0.75 -21.18
CA THR A 428 -12.92 -0.38 -20.27
C THR A 428 -11.48 -0.87 -20.24
N THR A 429 -10.91 -0.90 -19.03
CA THR A 429 -9.60 -1.49 -18.79
C THR A 429 -9.75 -2.74 -17.92
N SER A 430 -8.99 -3.78 -18.21
CA SER A 430 -8.91 -5.01 -17.42
C SER A 430 -7.57 -5.68 -17.62
N LEU A 431 -7.17 -6.55 -16.68
CA LEU A 431 -6.02 -7.42 -16.87
C LEU A 431 -6.45 -8.70 -17.59
N VAL A 432 -5.66 -9.16 -18.55
CA VAL A 432 -5.94 -10.37 -19.33
C VAL A 432 -4.68 -11.26 -19.41
N PRO A 433 -4.84 -12.60 -19.42
CA PRO A 433 -3.73 -13.55 -19.44
C PRO A 433 -3.10 -13.69 -20.81
N ALA A 434 -2.58 -12.61 -21.38
CA ALA A 434 -1.89 -12.59 -22.68
C ALA A 434 -0.89 -11.42 -22.65
N ALA A 435 0.34 -11.67 -22.25
CA ALA A 435 1.33 -10.65 -21.93
C ALA A 435 2.47 -10.55 -22.96
N TRP A 436 3.12 -9.40 -23.03
CA TRP A 436 4.44 -9.27 -23.63
C TRP A 436 5.51 -9.92 -22.75
N SER A 437 5.47 -9.62 -21.44
CA SER A 437 6.28 -10.29 -20.44
C SER A 437 5.47 -10.38 -19.13
N GLY A 438 5.75 -11.39 -18.30
CA GLY A 438 4.98 -11.62 -17.07
C GLY A 438 3.76 -12.50 -17.33
N ASN A 439 2.65 -12.26 -16.63
CA ASN A 439 1.47 -13.12 -16.68
C ASN A 439 0.22 -12.45 -17.25
N VAL A 440 0.17 -11.14 -17.28
CA VAL A 440 -0.99 -10.38 -17.76
C VAL A 440 -0.59 -9.20 -18.64
N ALA A 441 -1.51 -8.73 -19.45
CA ALA A 441 -1.45 -7.42 -20.11
C ALA A 441 -2.65 -6.57 -19.75
N LEU A 442 -2.48 -5.26 -19.83
CA LEU A 442 -3.59 -4.33 -19.69
C LEU A 442 -4.39 -4.31 -20.99
N ARG A 443 -5.60 -4.83 -20.94
CA ARG A 443 -6.58 -4.73 -22.02
C ARG A 443 -7.25 -3.37 -21.97
N VAL A 444 -7.35 -2.71 -23.12
CA VAL A 444 -8.05 -1.44 -23.29
C VAL A 444 -9.06 -1.60 -24.41
N ALA A 445 -10.33 -1.51 -24.10
CA ALA A 445 -11.41 -1.56 -25.09
C ALA A 445 -11.78 -0.13 -25.48
N LEU A 446 -11.56 0.20 -26.75
CA LEU A 446 -11.91 1.47 -27.37
C LEU A 446 -13.28 1.35 -28.04
N PRO A 447 -14.21 2.27 -27.77
CA PRO A 447 -15.51 2.26 -28.42
C PRO A 447 -15.41 2.67 -29.90
N ARG A 448 -16.48 2.42 -30.65
CA ARG A 448 -16.63 2.88 -32.03
C ARG A 448 -16.61 4.42 -32.06
N ASP A 449 -16.02 4.99 -33.12
CA ASP A 449 -15.95 6.43 -33.35
C ASP A 449 -15.11 7.22 -32.33
N ALA A 450 -14.24 6.56 -31.60
CA ALA A 450 -13.25 7.19 -30.74
C ALA A 450 -12.13 7.80 -31.62
N ARG A 451 -12.30 9.05 -32.03
CA ARG A 451 -11.46 9.65 -33.07
C ARG A 451 -10.10 10.16 -32.59
N ALA A 452 -9.92 10.42 -31.33
CA ALA A 452 -8.61 10.72 -30.75
C ALA A 452 -8.66 10.55 -29.25
N LEU A 453 -8.01 9.51 -28.76
CA LEU A 453 -8.02 9.14 -27.36
C LEU A 453 -6.63 9.30 -26.78
N CYS A 454 -6.46 10.17 -25.80
CA CYS A 454 -5.30 10.09 -24.91
C CYS A 454 -5.70 9.34 -23.65
N ILE A 455 -5.07 8.21 -23.42
CA ILE A 455 -5.34 7.32 -22.29
C ILE A 455 -4.13 7.36 -21.38
N PRO A 456 -4.22 8.02 -20.21
CA PRO A 456 -3.16 7.97 -19.22
C PRO A 456 -3.07 6.55 -18.65
N LEU A 457 -1.86 5.98 -18.67
CA LEU A 457 -1.61 4.65 -18.12
C LEU A 457 -1.04 4.73 -16.70
N LEU A 458 -0.06 5.59 -16.49
CA LEU A 458 0.75 5.58 -15.28
C LEU A 458 1.10 7.01 -14.88
N ALA A 459 1.13 7.26 -13.58
CA ALA A 459 1.64 8.49 -13.00
C ALA A 459 3.04 8.24 -12.41
N LEU A 460 4.01 9.07 -12.80
CA LEU A 460 5.36 9.08 -12.25
C LEU A 460 5.58 10.36 -11.45
N ASP A 461 6.10 10.25 -10.23
CA ASP A 461 6.62 11.39 -9.46
C ASP A 461 8.08 11.59 -9.81
N VAL A 462 8.36 12.63 -10.56
CA VAL A 462 9.70 12.98 -11.09
C VAL A 462 10.35 14.02 -10.17
N PRO A 463 11.29 13.64 -9.30
CA PRO A 463 11.85 14.55 -8.29
C PRO A 463 12.84 15.57 -8.84
N LYS A 464 13.41 15.30 -10.00
CA LYS A 464 14.32 16.18 -10.73
C LYS A 464 14.07 16.08 -12.22
N ALA A 465 14.29 17.16 -12.95
CA ALA A 465 14.15 17.16 -14.41
C ALA A 465 15.20 16.24 -15.06
N TYR A 466 14.78 15.56 -16.13
CA TYR A 466 15.68 14.82 -17.02
C TYR A 466 15.60 15.43 -18.41
N ALA A 467 16.75 15.77 -18.98
CA ALA A 467 16.85 16.38 -20.30
C ALA A 467 16.38 15.43 -21.41
N GLU A 468 16.65 14.14 -21.24
CA GLU A 468 16.21 13.11 -22.17
C GLU A 468 15.78 11.84 -21.40
N ALA A 469 14.63 11.30 -21.79
CA ALA A 469 14.15 10.01 -21.40
C ALA A 469 13.62 9.25 -22.61
N THR A 470 13.86 7.96 -22.65
CA THR A 470 13.31 7.04 -23.66
C THR A 470 12.13 6.30 -23.06
N VAL A 471 10.96 6.42 -23.69
CA VAL A 471 9.73 5.71 -23.33
C VAL A 471 9.48 4.62 -24.37
N ARG A 472 9.28 3.39 -23.91
CA ARG A 472 8.91 2.25 -24.78
C ARG A 472 7.60 1.66 -24.31
N VAL A 473 6.65 1.47 -25.24
CA VAL A 473 5.35 0.85 -24.96
C VAL A 473 5.20 -0.35 -25.90
N TYR A 474 4.87 -1.49 -25.32
CA TYR A 474 4.66 -2.73 -26.07
C TYR A 474 3.17 -3.00 -26.19
N VAL A 475 2.67 -3.02 -27.42
CA VAL A 475 1.24 -3.05 -27.74
C VAL A 475 0.91 -4.21 -28.67
N TYR A 476 -0.17 -4.90 -28.37
CA TYR A 476 -0.81 -5.86 -29.28
C TYR A 476 -2.17 -5.31 -29.73
N GLY A 477 -2.43 -5.27 -31.04
CA GLY A 477 -3.68 -4.79 -31.60
C GLY A 477 -3.50 -4.23 -33.01
N ALA A 478 -4.61 -3.98 -33.70
CA ALA A 478 -4.62 -3.58 -35.10
C ALA A 478 -4.38 -2.07 -35.30
N VAL A 479 -4.66 -1.25 -34.30
CA VAL A 479 -4.60 0.20 -34.39
C VAL A 479 -3.22 0.71 -33.97
N PRO A 480 -2.57 1.60 -34.75
CA PRO A 480 -1.35 2.26 -34.32
C PRO A 480 -1.60 3.17 -33.13
N VAL A 481 -0.60 3.28 -32.26
CA VAL A 481 -0.66 4.16 -31.09
C VAL A 481 0.48 5.17 -31.14
N ARG A 482 0.28 6.32 -30.47
CA ARG A 482 1.35 7.30 -30.20
C ARG A 482 1.55 7.37 -28.70
N VAL A 483 2.80 7.40 -28.26
CA VAL A 483 3.11 7.67 -26.86
C VAL A 483 2.75 9.11 -26.53
N CYS A 484 2.13 9.34 -25.40
CA CYS A 484 1.80 10.68 -24.92
C CYS A 484 2.30 10.93 -23.50
N LEU A 485 2.61 12.19 -23.26
CA LEU A 485 3.01 12.72 -21.96
C LEU A 485 2.02 13.81 -21.56
N LEU A 486 1.56 13.78 -20.33
CA LEU A 486 0.70 14.81 -19.76
C LEU A 486 1.37 15.41 -18.53
N SER A 487 1.84 16.69 -18.64
CA SER A 487 2.50 17.40 -17.54
C SER A 487 2.71 18.89 -17.88
N PRO A 488 1.92 19.80 -17.44
CA PRO A 488 0.46 19.78 -17.23
C PRO A 488 -0.31 19.72 -18.55
N THR A 489 0.37 19.96 -19.70
CA THR A 489 -0.23 19.91 -21.04
C THR A 489 0.03 18.57 -21.70
N LEU A 490 -0.89 18.15 -22.56
CA LEU A 490 -0.73 16.96 -23.38
C LEU A 490 0.32 17.20 -24.47
N THR A 491 1.31 16.33 -24.52
CA THR A 491 2.29 16.28 -25.61
C THR A 491 2.23 14.91 -26.27
N LEU A 492 1.91 14.89 -27.56
CA LEU A 492 2.03 13.68 -28.38
C LEU A 492 3.48 13.58 -28.85
N LEU A 493 4.10 12.45 -28.53
CA LEU A 493 5.49 12.23 -28.87
C LEU A 493 5.61 11.58 -30.25
N ALA A 494 6.63 12.00 -31.01
CA ALA A 494 7.05 11.25 -32.18
C ALA A 494 7.49 9.85 -31.71
N SER A 495 6.88 8.82 -32.27
CA SER A 495 7.13 7.44 -31.84
C SER A 495 7.54 6.60 -33.03
N ASP A 496 8.68 5.92 -32.90
CA ASP A 496 9.13 4.92 -33.86
C ASP A 496 8.43 3.59 -33.58
N GLU A 497 7.71 3.08 -34.58
CA GLU A 497 7.08 1.76 -34.51
C GLU A 497 8.05 0.69 -35.00
N GLN A 498 8.18 -0.38 -34.24
CA GLN A 498 8.94 -1.55 -34.63
C GLN A 498 8.10 -2.82 -34.44
N PRO A 499 7.97 -3.67 -35.47
CA PRO A 499 7.29 -4.95 -35.33
C PRO A 499 8.05 -5.85 -34.35
N GLY A 500 7.30 -6.55 -33.51
CA GLY A 500 7.79 -7.57 -32.59
C GLY A 500 7.24 -8.94 -32.94
N PRO A 501 7.66 -9.99 -32.23
CA PRO A 501 7.13 -11.33 -32.40
C PRO A 501 5.65 -11.43 -31.99
N ASN A 502 4.95 -12.44 -32.51
CA ASN A 502 3.59 -12.83 -32.13
C ASN A 502 2.55 -11.70 -32.25
N GLY A 503 2.72 -10.76 -33.21
CA GLY A 503 1.80 -9.66 -33.45
C GLY A 503 1.95 -8.47 -32.48
N TRP A 504 2.90 -8.50 -31.56
CA TRP A 504 3.26 -7.35 -30.74
C TRP A 504 4.01 -6.30 -31.53
N ARG A 505 3.88 -5.06 -31.12
CA ARG A 505 4.59 -3.89 -31.68
C ARG A 505 5.21 -3.08 -30.56
N ARG A 506 6.39 -2.56 -30.75
CA ARG A 506 7.06 -1.65 -29.83
C ARG A 506 7.04 -0.24 -30.38
N TYR A 507 6.51 0.68 -29.59
CA TYR A 507 6.55 2.11 -29.86
C TYR A 507 7.62 2.74 -28.97
N THR A 508 8.55 3.47 -29.56
CA THR A 508 9.66 4.13 -28.84
C THR A 508 9.56 5.63 -29.07
N ALA A 509 9.55 6.40 -27.99
CA ALA A 509 9.57 7.86 -28.04
C ALA A 509 10.67 8.41 -27.14
N ARG A 510 11.17 9.60 -27.49
CA ARG A 510 12.12 10.34 -26.66
C ARG A 510 11.51 11.66 -26.24
N THR A 511 11.75 12.06 -24.99
CA THR A 511 11.20 13.29 -24.42
C THR A 511 11.99 13.74 -23.21
N ALA A 512 11.89 15.01 -22.84
CA ALA A 512 12.31 15.48 -21.53
C ALA A 512 11.25 15.11 -20.49
N LEU A 513 11.66 14.84 -19.26
CA LEU A 513 10.75 14.67 -18.13
C LEU A 513 10.89 15.87 -17.18
N PRO A 514 9.85 16.70 -17.02
CA PRO A 514 9.86 17.81 -16.07
C PRO A 514 9.73 17.31 -14.62
N VAL A 515 10.09 18.18 -13.68
CA VAL A 515 9.83 17.94 -12.24
C VAL A 515 8.34 17.93 -11.97
N GLY A 516 7.89 17.03 -11.12
CA GLY A 516 6.51 16.90 -10.68
C GLY A 516 5.85 15.60 -11.13
N VAL A 517 4.53 15.55 -11.04
CA VAL A 517 3.76 14.38 -11.48
C VAL A 517 3.58 14.43 -12.99
N VAL A 518 4.03 13.37 -13.64
CA VAL A 518 3.96 13.17 -15.07
C VAL A 518 3.13 11.93 -15.37
N HIS A 519 2.08 12.08 -16.17
CA HIS A 519 1.30 10.94 -16.64
C HIS A 519 1.81 10.47 -18.00
N LEU A 520 2.19 9.22 -18.08
CA LEU A 520 2.51 8.52 -19.31
C LEU A 520 1.28 7.82 -19.84
N GLY A 521 1.08 7.86 -21.14
CA GLY A 521 -0.06 7.21 -21.77
C GLY A 521 0.17 6.97 -23.24
N PHE A 522 -0.91 6.64 -23.91
CA PHE A 522 -0.92 6.52 -25.36
C PHE A 522 -2.17 7.20 -25.95
N ALA A 523 -2.03 7.66 -27.17
CA ALA A 523 -3.13 8.14 -27.97
C ALA A 523 -3.42 7.12 -29.10
N ALA A 524 -4.69 6.85 -29.34
CA ALA A 524 -5.14 5.99 -30.43
C ALA A 524 -6.30 6.68 -31.18
N GLN A 525 -6.42 6.37 -32.46
CA GLN A 525 -7.53 6.83 -33.30
C GLN A 525 -8.15 5.61 -34.00
N THR A 526 -9.47 5.50 -33.91
CA THR A 526 -10.18 4.38 -34.52
C THR A 526 -11.60 4.76 -34.94
N ASP A 527 -12.03 4.27 -36.10
CA ASP A 527 -13.42 4.39 -36.58
C ASP A 527 -14.27 3.18 -36.20
N ALA A 528 -13.67 2.15 -35.60
CA ALA A 528 -14.32 0.91 -35.17
C ALA A 528 -14.05 0.63 -33.70
N ALA A 529 -14.93 -0.11 -33.04
CA ALA A 529 -14.64 -0.65 -31.74
C ALA A 529 -13.45 -1.61 -31.84
N VAL A 530 -12.40 -1.38 -31.04
CA VAL A 530 -11.18 -2.16 -31.06
C VAL A 530 -10.70 -2.47 -29.66
N GLU A 531 -9.97 -3.57 -29.55
CA GLU A 531 -9.26 -3.96 -28.34
C GLU A 531 -7.77 -3.81 -28.55
N LEU A 532 -7.11 -3.14 -27.63
CA LEU A 532 -5.66 -3.05 -27.52
C LEU A 532 -5.23 -3.77 -26.24
N ARG A 533 -4.03 -4.37 -26.27
CA ARG A 533 -3.35 -4.90 -25.08
C ARG A 533 -2.02 -4.21 -24.92
N ILE A 534 -1.80 -3.62 -23.76
CA ILE A 534 -0.51 -3.02 -23.40
C ILE A 534 0.21 -4.05 -22.54
N GLY A 535 1.33 -4.56 -23.03
CA GLY A 535 2.04 -5.65 -22.37
C GLY A 535 3.20 -5.20 -21.46
N GLN A 536 3.75 -4.01 -21.76
CA GLN A 536 4.86 -3.47 -20.98
C GLN A 536 5.05 -1.97 -21.26
N VAL A 537 5.51 -1.25 -20.25
CA VAL A 537 5.98 0.14 -20.37
C VAL A 537 7.35 0.24 -19.71
N ASP A 538 8.33 0.76 -20.44
CA ASP A 538 9.67 1.06 -19.94
C ASP A 538 9.93 2.56 -20.07
N VAL A 539 10.57 3.17 -19.07
CA VAL A 539 11.08 4.54 -19.11
C VAL A 539 12.51 4.51 -18.61
N GLU A 540 13.42 5.04 -19.39
CA GLU A 540 14.84 5.15 -19.06
C GLU A 540 15.28 6.59 -19.33
N ALA A 541 15.87 7.25 -18.33
CA ALA A 541 16.44 8.58 -18.47
C ALA A 541 17.94 8.50 -18.72
N ALA A 542 18.44 9.32 -19.66
CA ALA A 542 19.87 9.47 -19.87
C ALA A 542 20.53 10.15 -18.66
N PRO A 543 21.79 9.80 -18.32
CA PRO A 543 22.57 10.53 -17.33
C PRO A 543 22.67 12.02 -17.69
N ALA A 544 22.74 12.90 -16.68
CA ALA A 544 22.68 14.36 -16.85
C ALA A 544 23.86 14.97 -17.65
N ASP A 545 24.88 14.20 -17.94
CA ASP A 545 26.13 14.69 -18.59
C ASP A 545 26.14 14.60 -20.13
N GLU A 546 25.11 14.01 -20.74
CA GLU A 546 24.95 13.96 -22.19
C GLU A 546 23.78 14.86 -22.64
N VAL A 547 24.11 16.10 -23.03
CA VAL A 547 23.15 17.04 -23.63
C VAL A 547 22.88 16.64 -25.07
N TYR A 548 21.68 16.12 -25.34
CA TYR A 548 21.18 15.92 -26.71
C TYR A 548 20.13 17.01 -27.03
N GLU A 549 20.33 17.78 -28.07
CA GLU A 549 19.30 18.67 -28.62
C GLU A 549 18.20 17.83 -29.28
N ALA A 550 17.09 17.65 -28.57
CA ALA A 550 15.89 16.99 -29.11
C ALA A 550 15.23 17.95 -30.13
N THR A 551 15.32 17.65 -31.41
CA THR A 551 14.51 18.29 -32.42
C THR A 551 13.04 18.02 -32.21
N ARG A 552 12.27 19.03 -31.80
CA ARG A 552 10.82 19.05 -31.80
C ARG A 552 10.28 19.04 -33.21
N THR A 553 10.14 17.88 -33.82
CA THR A 553 9.39 17.73 -35.08
C THR A 553 8.24 16.74 -34.82
N GLY A 554 7.18 17.24 -34.24
CA GLY A 554 5.92 16.53 -34.21
C GLY A 554 4.85 17.37 -34.88
N ASP A 555 4.18 16.83 -35.88
CA ASP A 555 3.02 17.44 -36.51
C ASP A 555 1.93 17.73 -35.46
N ALA A 556 1.98 18.91 -34.86
CA ALA A 556 0.97 19.39 -33.90
C ALA A 556 -0.35 19.76 -34.60
N ALA A 557 -0.40 19.65 -35.93
CA ALA A 557 -1.50 20.18 -36.74
C ALA A 557 -2.77 19.34 -36.75
N GLN A 558 -2.76 18.12 -36.20
CA GLN A 558 -3.93 17.21 -36.23
C GLN A 558 -4.59 16.94 -34.87
N TRP A 559 -4.03 17.48 -33.78
CA TRP A 559 -4.55 17.22 -32.45
C TRP A 559 -4.81 18.53 -31.71
N PRO A 560 -5.97 18.70 -31.09
CA PRO A 560 -6.31 19.92 -30.38
C PRO A 560 -5.41 20.14 -29.16
N ALA A 561 -5.12 21.40 -28.87
CA ALA A 561 -4.42 21.78 -27.66
C ALA A 561 -5.31 21.59 -26.44
N PHE A 562 -4.82 20.91 -25.42
CA PHE A 562 -5.47 20.81 -24.12
C PHE A 562 -5.04 21.98 -23.23
N SER A 563 -6.00 22.65 -22.59
CA SER A 563 -5.71 23.58 -21.52
C SER A 563 -5.64 22.88 -20.18
N SER A 564 -4.78 23.35 -19.29
CA SER A 564 -4.58 22.83 -17.94
C SER A 564 -5.77 23.05 -16.98
N GLU A 565 -6.82 23.72 -17.41
CA GLU A 565 -7.99 24.04 -16.59
C GLU A 565 -9.02 22.90 -16.63
N GLY A 566 -8.80 21.81 -15.99
CA GLY A 566 -9.84 20.79 -15.96
C GLY A 566 -9.50 19.43 -15.41
N TYR A 567 -8.53 19.31 -14.57
CA TYR A 567 -8.40 18.14 -13.70
C TYR A 567 -9.25 18.32 -12.42
N GLU A 568 -10.53 18.57 -12.59
CA GLU A 568 -11.49 18.21 -11.55
C GLU A 568 -11.84 16.74 -11.75
N LEU A 569 -11.44 15.92 -10.79
CA LEU A 569 -12.02 14.60 -10.58
C LEU A 569 -13.51 14.82 -10.30
N PHE A 570 -14.34 14.67 -11.31
CA PHE A 570 -15.79 14.76 -11.12
C PHE A 570 -16.24 13.70 -10.12
N SER A 571 -16.71 14.15 -8.97
CA SER A 571 -17.69 13.39 -8.20
C SER A 571 -18.89 13.21 -9.14
N LEU A 572 -19.22 11.97 -9.48
CA LEU A 572 -20.49 11.65 -10.09
C LEU A 572 -21.57 12.10 -9.09
N GLY A 573 -22.25 13.21 -9.39
CA GLY A 573 -23.53 13.52 -8.78
C GLY A 573 -24.53 12.47 -9.22
N ASP A 574 -25.32 12.01 -8.24
CA ASP A 574 -26.54 11.19 -8.24
C ASP A 574 -26.70 10.09 -9.29
#